data_21e7cb3421d3d4b765a12ad5417df1a3
#
_entry.id   21e7cb3421d3d4b765a12ad5417df1a3
#
_cell.length_a   1.000
_cell.length_b   1.000
_cell.length_c   1.000
_cell.angle_alpha   90.00
_cell.angle_beta   90.00
_cell.angle_gamma   90.00
#
_symmetry.space_group_name_H-M   'P 1'
#
loop_
_entity.id
_entity.type
_entity.pdbx_description
1 polymer ?
#
loop_
_entity_poly.entity_id
_entity_poly.type
_entity_poly.pdbx_seq_one_letter_code
_entity_poly.pdbx_strand_id
1 'polypeptide(L)'
;MAKHEQAVPQSKQQAGSATSSGVSGATRYEHVGEEYLERRRLRKSAGWILLWALGVGAVISGDFFGWNYGLAAGGFGGLLIATLVVAVMYVCMVYSIAELSAALPHAGGFYSFTRNAFGPTLGFVNGVADIIEYVVTPAVVVISIAAYMQTLFPEVPLYVWWILYYVIFVGINALGTELTLRVGLVVTLMAMAVLIIFYIGAVASGAFSWALVFNIPPEPGGSMFLPFGWYGIFAALPFGIWFYLAIEQLPLAAEESHNAVTDMPKALIWGIVTLLALSLFTLVLNSGVGGGAAEVGESAAPLEIGFQSIFGEGATKIALTVAALTGLVASFHTIIYAYGRVLFSLSRAGYIPRWISVTSATQHTPHRALIVGGLVGLGLAFLIDQLGSASTVGAALLTMSVFGAVISYALVMISYIKLAISRPNMPRPYKSPLGVPGAVVGTILALVSLAATMAIETNRPGVIGTAVFLIVMIVYFFVYSRHKLVAQAPEEESALLEAAEAELRRH
;
A
#
# COMPACT_ATOMS: atom_id res chain seq x y z
N MET A 1 -57.59 -40.81 -26.81
CA MET A 1 -57.59 -39.54 -26.06
C MET A 1 -56.23 -38.90 -26.25
N ALA A 2 -56.18 -37.97 -27.18
CA ALA A 2 -54.94 -37.25 -27.53
C ALA A 2 -54.83 -35.98 -26.64
N LYS A 3 -53.71 -35.75 -25.99
CA LYS A 3 -53.38 -34.47 -25.34
C LYS A 3 -52.52 -33.65 -26.28
N HIS A 4 -53.09 -32.50 -26.63
CA HIS A 4 -52.38 -31.45 -27.34
C HIS A 4 -51.26 -30.87 -26.49
N GLU A 5 -50.04 -30.95 -27.01
CA GLU A 5 -48.87 -30.24 -26.54
C GLU A 5 -48.82 -28.88 -27.33
N GLN A 6 -49.07 -27.82 -26.63
CA GLN A 6 -48.94 -26.45 -27.22
C GLN A 6 -47.48 -26.02 -27.16
N ALA A 7 -46.89 -25.86 -28.32
CA ALA A 7 -45.56 -25.25 -28.49
C ALA A 7 -45.60 -23.76 -28.20
N VAL A 8 -44.77 -23.30 -27.25
CA VAL A 8 -44.51 -21.88 -26.96
C VAL A 8 -43.51 -21.37 -27.98
N PRO A 9 -43.79 -20.24 -28.66
CA PRO A 9 -42.84 -19.68 -29.63
C PRO A 9 -41.63 -19.09 -28.91
N GLN A 10 -40.42 -19.53 -29.28
CA GLN A 10 -39.18 -18.88 -28.91
C GLN A 10 -39.08 -17.52 -29.59
N SER A 11 -39.29 -16.43 -28.85
CA SER A 11 -39.00 -15.10 -29.29
C SER A 11 -37.46 -14.92 -29.32
N LYS A 12 -36.90 -14.80 -30.52
CA LYS A 12 -35.56 -14.31 -30.74
C LYS A 12 -35.42 -12.93 -30.09
N GLN A 13 -34.79 -12.86 -28.93
CA GLN A 13 -34.30 -11.58 -28.40
C GLN A 13 -33.17 -11.09 -29.29
N GLN A 14 -33.51 -10.12 -30.14
CA GLN A 14 -32.55 -9.28 -30.82
C GLN A 14 -31.73 -8.54 -29.76
N ALA A 15 -30.39 -8.71 -29.83
CA ALA A 15 -29.44 -7.90 -29.12
C ALA A 15 -29.54 -6.45 -29.61
N GLY A 16 -30.43 -5.69 -29.01
CA GLY A 16 -30.49 -4.25 -29.17
C GLY A 16 -29.37 -3.59 -28.41
N SER A 17 -28.44 -2.96 -29.10
CA SER A 17 -27.44 -2.06 -28.50
C SER A 17 -28.16 -0.85 -27.90
N ALA A 18 -28.55 -0.95 -26.64
CA ALA A 18 -29.02 0.19 -25.89
C ALA A 18 -27.82 1.02 -25.41
N THR A 19 -27.47 2.02 -26.21
CA THR A 19 -26.59 3.11 -25.77
C THR A 19 -27.39 3.97 -24.77
N SER A 20 -27.27 3.69 -23.47
CA SER A 20 -27.72 4.62 -22.46
C SER A 20 -26.68 5.75 -22.33
N SER A 21 -26.91 6.84 -23.05
CA SER A 21 -26.23 8.12 -22.83
C SER A 21 -26.89 8.82 -21.62
N GLY A 22 -26.51 8.42 -20.44
CA GLY A 22 -26.98 9.06 -19.22
C GLY A 22 -25.91 9.03 -18.15
N VAL A 23 -25.48 10.19 -17.75
CA VAL A 23 -24.68 10.64 -16.62
C VAL A 23 -23.20 10.96 -16.97
N SER A 24 -22.94 12.28 -16.99
CA SER A 24 -21.64 12.94 -17.10
C SER A 24 -20.96 12.85 -18.45
N GLY A 25 -21.19 13.76 -19.28
CA GLY A 25 -20.81 14.15 -20.65
C GLY A 25 -19.53 13.69 -21.33
N ALA A 26 -18.76 12.74 -20.84
CA ALA A 26 -17.50 12.33 -21.44
C ALA A 26 -17.13 10.84 -21.29
N THR A 27 -17.85 10.04 -20.52
CA THR A 27 -17.49 8.65 -20.25
C THR A 27 -18.52 7.68 -20.83
N ARG A 28 -18.06 6.66 -21.56
CA ARG A 28 -18.91 5.63 -22.16
C ARG A 28 -18.75 4.31 -21.40
N TYR A 29 -19.89 3.71 -21.03
CA TYR A 29 -19.96 2.41 -20.39
C TYR A 29 -20.37 1.33 -21.37
N GLU A 30 -19.69 0.19 -21.29
CA GLU A 30 -20.04 -1.02 -22.02
C GLU A 30 -20.75 -2.00 -21.07
N HIS A 31 -21.83 -2.63 -21.56
CA HIS A 31 -22.50 -3.71 -20.87
C HIS A 31 -21.85 -5.04 -21.22
N VAL A 32 -21.58 -5.86 -20.20
CA VAL A 32 -20.94 -7.16 -20.34
C VAL A 32 -21.88 -8.26 -19.88
N GLY A 33 -21.72 -9.49 -20.41
CA GLY A 33 -22.48 -10.66 -19.98
C GLY A 33 -22.01 -11.20 -18.62
N GLU A 34 -22.82 -12.05 -17.98
CA GLU A 34 -22.51 -12.70 -16.70
C GLU A 34 -21.18 -13.48 -16.73
N GLU A 35 -20.86 -14.15 -17.84
CA GLU A 35 -19.60 -14.87 -18.04
C GLU A 35 -18.35 -13.99 -17.82
N TYR A 36 -18.46 -12.69 -18.15
CA TYR A 36 -17.36 -11.74 -17.92
C TYR A 36 -17.06 -11.59 -16.43
N LEU A 37 -18.09 -11.46 -15.59
CA LEU A 37 -17.97 -11.28 -14.14
C LEU A 37 -17.57 -12.59 -13.44
N GLU A 38 -18.14 -13.73 -13.87
CA GLU A 38 -17.77 -15.05 -13.34
C GLU A 38 -16.28 -15.34 -13.48
N ARG A 39 -15.69 -15.03 -14.65
CA ARG A 39 -14.26 -15.18 -14.91
C ARG A 39 -13.38 -14.17 -14.15
N ARG A 40 -13.99 -13.27 -13.38
CA ARG A 40 -13.32 -12.18 -12.61
C ARG A 40 -13.82 -12.12 -11.18
N ARG A 41 -14.20 -13.26 -10.65
CA ARG A 41 -14.66 -13.40 -9.27
C ARG A 41 -13.49 -13.79 -8.36
N LEU A 42 -13.40 -13.15 -7.19
CA LEU A 42 -12.47 -13.51 -6.13
C LEU A 42 -13.14 -14.48 -5.14
N ARG A 43 -12.33 -15.27 -4.42
CA ARG A 43 -12.83 -16.25 -3.46
C ARG A 43 -12.67 -15.72 -2.04
N LYS A 44 -13.73 -15.78 -1.23
CA LYS A 44 -13.66 -15.47 0.20
C LYS A 44 -12.82 -16.50 0.94
N SER A 45 -11.79 -16.04 1.64
CA SER A 45 -10.80 -16.90 2.31
C SER A 45 -10.17 -16.27 3.56
N ALA A 46 -10.49 -15.01 3.88
CA ALA A 46 -9.82 -14.23 4.91
C ALA A 46 -10.74 -13.89 6.09
N GLY A 47 -10.34 -14.29 7.30
CA GLY A 47 -10.83 -13.71 8.54
C GLY A 47 -9.93 -12.56 9.01
N TRP A 48 -10.36 -11.80 10.02
CA TRP A 48 -9.69 -10.57 10.46
C TRP A 48 -8.21 -10.76 10.88
N ILE A 49 -7.80 -11.92 11.42
CA ILE A 49 -6.40 -12.19 11.81
C ILE A 49 -5.49 -12.27 10.58
N LEU A 50 -5.95 -12.95 9.52
CA LEU A 50 -5.18 -13.05 8.26
C LEU A 50 -5.08 -11.68 7.58
N LEU A 51 -6.13 -10.88 7.65
CA LEU A 51 -6.14 -9.51 7.14
C LEU A 51 -5.24 -8.59 7.99
N TRP A 52 -5.27 -8.70 9.31
CA TRP A 52 -4.34 -7.99 10.19
C TRP A 52 -2.88 -8.31 9.83
N ALA A 53 -2.57 -9.59 9.67
CA ALA A 53 -1.22 -10.01 9.28
C ALA A 53 -0.84 -9.52 7.89
N LEU A 54 -1.78 -9.47 6.94
CA LEU A 54 -1.59 -8.89 5.61
C LEU A 54 -1.20 -7.40 5.71
N GLY A 55 -1.92 -6.62 6.54
CA GLY A 55 -1.65 -5.20 6.74
C GLY A 55 -0.34 -4.95 7.48
N VAL A 56 -0.12 -5.58 8.64
CA VAL A 56 1.13 -5.43 9.40
C VAL A 56 2.33 -5.93 8.60
N GLY A 57 2.19 -7.07 7.91
CA GLY A 57 3.25 -7.65 7.08
C GLY A 57 3.68 -6.74 5.94
N ALA A 58 2.77 -5.98 5.35
CA ALA A 58 3.10 -5.02 4.29
C ALA A 58 4.01 -3.89 4.78
N VAL A 59 3.76 -3.44 5.99
CA VAL A 59 4.42 -2.27 6.59
C VAL A 59 5.72 -2.62 7.29
N ILE A 60 5.84 -3.83 7.85
CA ILE A 60 6.86 -4.17 8.85
C ILE A 60 8.30 -3.97 8.35
N SER A 61 8.55 -4.01 7.03
CA SER A 61 9.88 -3.67 6.48
C SER A 61 10.28 -2.24 6.81
N GLY A 62 9.31 -1.34 7.02
CA GLY A 62 9.54 0.02 7.45
C GLY A 62 10.23 0.13 8.80
N ASP A 63 10.04 -0.84 9.72
CA ASP A 63 10.79 -0.93 10.99
C ASP A 63 12.22 -1.45 10.81
N PHE A 64 12.50 -2.14 9.71
CA PHE A 64 13.81 -2.69 9.41
C PHE A 64 14.69 -1.71 8.64
N PHE A 65 14.09 -0.81 7.85
CA PHE A 65 14.80 0.04 6.91
C PHE A 65 13.92 1.23 6.44
N GLY A 66 14.56 2.32 6.06
CA GLY A 66 13.94 3.49 5.41
C GLY A 66 13.58 4.63 6.36
N TRP A 67 13.05 4.33 7.54
CA TRP A 67 12.73 5.31 8.58
C TRP A 67 13.96 6.07 9.10
N ASN A 68 15.07 5.35 9.19
CA ASN A 68 16.31 5.80 9.83
C ASN A 68 16.95 7.01 9.15
N TYR A 69 16.78 7.19 7.85
CA TYR A 69 17.24 8.38 7.14
C TYR A 69 16.59 9.67 7.66
N GLY A 70 15.45 9.56 8.34
CA GLY A 70 14.83 10.65 9.07
C GLY A 70 15.66 11.13 10.26
N LEU A 71 16.55 10.30 10.83
CA LEU A 71 17.53 10.74 11.85
C LEU A 71 18.56 11.70 11.25
N ALA A 72 19.09 11.36 10.08
CA ALA A 72 20.01 12.27 9.37
C ALA A 72 19.32 13.57 8.92
N ALA A 73 18.02 13.51 8.55
CA ALA A 73 17.27 14.67 8.09
C ALA A 73 16.77 15.59 9.22
N GLY A 74 16.42 15.05 10.38
CA GLY A 74 15.72 15.78 11.44
C GLY A 74 16.30 15.64 12.85
N GLY A 75 17.27 14.72 13.03
CA GLY A 75 17.67 14.28 14.35
C GLY A 75 16.59 13.43 15.01
N PHE A 76 16.90 12.88 16.18
CA PHE A 76 15.95 12.03 16.89
C PHE A 76 14.63 12.75 17.22
N GLY A 77 14.69 13.93 17.82
CA GLY A 77 13.50 14.69 18.20
C GLY A 77 12.68 15.14 17.00
N GLY A 78 13.33 15.54 15.91
CA GLY A 78 12.67 15.90 14.65
C GLY A 78 11.91 14.72 14.07
N LEU A 79 12.56 13.55 13.98
CA LEU A 79 11.92 12.33 13.49
C LEU A 79 10.84 11.80 14.43
N LEU A 80 11.03 11.89 15.75
CA LEU A 80 10.00 11.49 16.71
C LEU A 80 8.72 12.31 16.54
N ILE A 81 8.86 13.66 16.47
CA ILE A 81 7.69 14.52 16.26
C ILE A 81 7.06 14.25 14.88
N ALA A 82 7.87 14.10 13.83
CA ALA A 82 7.39 13.76 12.50
C ALA A 82 6.62 12.44 12.51
N THR A 83 7.15 11.40 13.14
CA THR A 83 6.51 10.08 13.29
C THR A 83 5.17 10.19 14.02
N LEU A 84 5.08 10.98 15.10
CA LEU A 84 3.83 11.20 15.83
C LEU A 84 2.78 11.98 14.99
N VAL A 85 3.21 12.98 14.24
CA VAL A 85 2.33 13.73 13.30
C VAL A 85 1.79 12.81 12.23
N VAL A 86 2.65 12.00 11.63
CA VAL A 86 2.28 11.00 10.62
C VAL A 86 1.39 9.91 11.23
N ALA A 87 1.66 9.47 12.47
CA ALA A 87 0.81 8.53 13.19
C ALA A 87 -0.63 9.05 13.33
N VAL A 88 -0.81 10.32 13.68
CA VAL A 88 -2.14 10.95 13.74
C VAL A 88 -2.81 10.94 12.36
N MET A 89 -2.07 11.25 11.29
CA MET A 89 -2.58 11.18 9.92
C MET A 89 -3.09 9.77 9.58
N TYR A 90 -2.29 8.73 9.86
CA TYR A 90 -2.66 7.34 9.58
C TYR A 90 -3.82 6.84 10.44
N VAL A 91 -3.89 7.23 11.70
CA VAL A 91 -5.05 6.91 12.55
C VAL A 91 -6.33 7.51 11.97
N CYS A 92 -6.30 8.78 11.56
CA CYS A 92 -7.43 9.44 10.90
C CYS A 92 -7.84 8.74 9.60
N MET A 93 -6.85 8.37 8.77
CA MET A 93 -7.06 7.65 7.53
C MET A 93 -7.62 6.25 7.78
N VAL A 94 -7.01 5.47 8.68
CA VAL A 94 -7.43 4.08 9.01
C VAL A 94 -8.89 4.03 9.48
N TYR A 95 -9.31 4.94 10.34
CA TYR A 95 -10.72 5.01 10.74
C TYR A 95 -11.65 5.40 9.59
N SER A 96 -11.22 6.28 8.69
CA SER A 96 -12.00 6.67 7.51
C SER A 96 -12.14 5.51 6.52
N ILE A 97 -11.04 4.80 6.22
CA ILE A 97 -11.07 3.65 5.29
C ILE A 97 -11.73 2.41 5.90
N ALA A 98 -11.71 2.26 7.22
CA ALA A 98 -12.47 1.20 7.91
C ALA A 98 -13.98 1.35 7.68
N GLU A 99 -14.50 2.58 7.77
CA GLU A 99 -15.90 2.88 7.45
C GLU A 99 -16.21 2.68 5.96
N LEU A 100 -15.35 3.20 5.06
CA LEU A 100 -15.54 3.04 3.62
C LEU A 100 -15.45 1.58 3.17
N SER A 101 -14.52 0.79 3.72
CA SER A 101 -14.39 -0.64 3.39
C SER A 101 -15.57 -1.48 3.84
N ALA A 102 -16.21 -1.11 4.95
CA ALA A 102 -17.42 -1.76 5.41
C ALA A 102 -18.66 -1.37 4.57
N ALA A 103 -18.68 -0.14 4.04
CA ALA A 103 -19.78 0.38 3.22
C ALA A 103 -19.67 0.00 1.74
N LEU A 104 -18.44 -0.08 1.21
CA LEU A 104 -18.13 -0.36 -0.20
C LEU A 104 -17.05 -1.48 -0.27
N PRO A 105 -17.44 -2.74 -0.02
CA PRO A 105 -16.49 -3.86 0.11
C PRO A 105 -16.03 -4.40 -1.25
N HIS A 106 -15.34 -3.56 -2.04
CA HIS A 106 -14.83 -3.91 -3.37
C HIS A 106 -13.31 -4.08 -3.35
N ALA A 107 -12.77 -4.94 -4.24
CA ALA A 107 -11.32 -5.14 -4.40
C ALA A 107 -10.58 -3.91 -4.99
N GLY A 108 -11.32 -2.86 -5.33
CA GLY A 108 -10.76 -1.61 -5.82
C GLY A 108 -10.18 -0.69 -4.74
N GLY A 109 -10.47 -0.91 -3.46
CA GLY A 109 -9.95 -0.10 -2.37
C GLY A 109 -10.13 1.40 -2.60
N PHE A 110 -9.05 2.16 -2.50
CA PHE A 110 -9.04 3.62 -2.64
C PHE A 110 -9.56 4.12 -3.98
N TYR A 111 -9.19 3.43 -5.07
CA TYR A 111 -9.73 3.75 -6.38
C TYR A 111 -11.27 3.72 -6.37
N SER A 112 -11.87 2.67 -5.80
CA SER A 112 -13.33 2.51 -5.72
C SER A 112 -13.99 3.60 -4.86
N PHE A 113 -13.39 3.95 -3.71
CA PHE A 113 -13.92 5.00 -2.84
C PHE A 113 -13.90 6.36 -3.53
N THR A 114 -12.79 6.69 -4.19
CA THR A 114 -12.64 7.95 -4.94
C THR A 114 -13.56 7.99 -6.16
N ARG A 115 -13.73 6.83 -6.84
CA ARG A 115 -14.66 6.68 -7.94
C ARG A 115 -16.10 6.99 -7.52
N ASN A 116 -16.52 6.47 -6.37
CA ASN A 116 -17.86 6.69 -5.82
C ASN A 116 -18.07 8.14 -5.37
N ALA A 117 -17.04 8.85 -4.94
CA ALA A 117 -17.11 10.22 -4.49
C ALA A 117 -17.07 11.25 -5.63
N PHE A 118 -16.19 11.06 -6.61
CA PHE A 118 -15.82 12.07 -7.60
C PHE A 118 -15.95 11.63 -9.06
N GLY A 119 -16.32 10.38 -9.30
CA GLY A 119 -16.46 9.85 -10.65
C GLY A 119 -15.18 9.20 -11.21
N PRO A 120 -15.26 8.70 -12.45
CA PRO A 120 -14.26 7.78 -12.99
C PRO A 120 -12.88 8.41 -13.17
N THR A 121 -12.77 9.69 -13.50
CA THR A 121 -11.47 10.35 -13.74
C THR A 121 -10.62 10.39 -12.47
N LEU A 122 -11.15 10.91 -11.35
CA LEU A 122 -10.40 10.96 -10.10
C LEU A 122 -10.23 9.57 -9.46
N GLY A 123 -11.20 8.67 -9.65
CA GLY A 123 -11.02 7.26 -9.28
C GLY A 123 -9.83 6.64 -10.00
N PHE A 124 -9.69 6.86 -11.31
CA PHE A 124 -8.55 6.37 -12.06
C PHE A 124 -7.22 6.99 -11.60
N VAL A 125 -7.19 8.30 -11.34
CA VAL A 125 -5.98 8.98 -10.81
C VAL A 125 -5.55 8.35 -9.48
N ASN A 126 -6.50 8.08 -8.58
CA ASN A 126 -6.20 7.42 -7.32
C ASN A 126 -5.68 5.99 -7.52
N GLY A 127 -6.33 5.19 -8.37
CA GLY A 127 -5.84 3.85 -8.69
C GLY A 127 -4.46 3.83 -9.35
N VAL A 128 -4.10 4.86 -10.13
CA VAL A 128 -2.74 5.02 -10.68
C VAL A 128 -1.74 5.39 -9.60
N ALA A 129 -2.11 6.22 -8.63
CA ALA A 129 -1.29 6.53 -7.47
C ALA A 129 -0.99 5.26 -6.64
N ASP A 130 -2.00 4.41 -6.42
CA ASP A 130 -1.84 3.09 -5.79
C ASP A 130 -0.94 2.15 -6.62
N ILE A 131 -1.03 2.17 -7.96
CA ILE A 131 -0.12 1.39 -8.83
C ILE A 131 1.33 1.84 -8.64
N ILE A 132 1.60 3.14 -8.58
CA ILE A 132 2.96 3.65 -8.33
C ILE A 132 3.48 3.09 -7.01
N GLU A 133 2.71 3.21 -5.95
CA GLU A 133 3.09 2.69 -4.63
C GLU A 133 3.35 1.19 -4.67
N TYR A 134 2.35 0.38 -5.06
CA TYR A 134 2.41 -1.08 -4.88
C TYR A 134 3.25 -1.81 -5.93
N VAL A 135 3.55 -1.22 -7.10
CA VAL A 135 4.43 -1.85 -8.10
C VAL A 135 5.89 -1.44 -7.91
N VAL A 136 6.13 -0.18 -7.50
CA VAL A 136 7.50 0.31 -7.28
C VAL A 136 8.10 -0.24 -5.99
N THR A 137 7.31 -0.30 -4.91
CA THR A 137 7.81 -0.75 -3.59
C THR A 137 8.43 -2.14 -3.63
N PRO A 138 7.83 -3.19 -4.22
CA PRO A 138 8.48 -4.50 -4.32
C PRO A 138 9.79 -4.49 -5.10
N ALA A 139 9.92 -3.63 -6.14
CA ALA A 139 11.17 -3.50 -6.88
C ALA A 139 12.31 -3.01 -5.98
N VAL A 140 12.04 -2.04 -5.11
CA VAL A 140 13.01 -1.53 -4.13
C VAL A 140 13.31 -2.58 -3.07
N VAL A 141 12.27 -3.21 -2.52
CA VAL A 141 12.43 -4.24 -1.46
C VAL A 141 13.24 -5.44 -1.96
N VAL A 142 13.03 -5.91 -3.20
CA VAL A 142 13.78 -7.06 -3.74
C VAL A 142 15.26 -6.75 -3.95
N ILE A 143 15.61 -5.49 -4.27
CA ILE A 143 17.01 -5.07 -4.35
C ILE A 143 17.67 -5.15 -2.97
N SER A 144 16.97 -4.69 -1.93
CA SER A 144 17.45 -4.81 -0.55
C SER A 144 17.60 -6.27 -0.13
N ILE A 145 16.62 -7.13 -0.45
CA ILE A 145 16.72 -8.58 -0.22
C ILE A 145 17.97 -9.15 -0.89
N ALA A 146 18.21 -8.81 -2.16
CA ALA A 146 19.37 -9.33 -2.91
C ALA A 146 20.69 -8.84 -2.32
N ALA A 147 20.75 -7.59 -1.84
CA ALA A 147 21.95 -7.07 -1.16
C ALA A 147 22.26 -7.88 0.12
N TYR A 148 21.25 -8.20 0.93
CA TYR A 148 21.43 -9.09 2.08
C TYR A 148 21.82 -10.52 1.67
N MET A 149 21.21 -11.09 0.64
CA MET A 149 21.57 -12.41 0.14
C MET A 149 23.02 -12.45 -0.37
N GLN A 150 23.50 -11.38 -1.00
CA GLN A 150 24.87 -11.28 -1.48
C GLN A 150 25.91 -11.29 -0.34
N THR A 151 25.55 -10.84 0.86
CA THR A 151 26.45 -10.97 2.03
C THR A 151 26.69 -12.41 2.44
N LEU A 152 25.73 -13.30 2.16
CA LEU A 152 25.82 -14.75 2.45
C LEU A 152 26.39 -15.54 1.27
N PHE A 153 26.09 -15.12 0.05
CA PHE A 153 26.44 -15.80 -1.20
C PHE A 153 27.07 -14.80 -2.19
N PRO A 154 28.32 -14.34 -1.95
CA PRO A 154 28.94 -13.27 -2.74
C PRO A 154 29.11 -13.60 -4.24
N GLU A 155 29.21 -14.88 -4.58
CA GLU A 155 29.41 -15.35 -5.96
C GLU A 155 28.12 -15.30 -6.79
N VAL A 156 26.95 -15.15 -6.15
CA VAL A 156 25.66 -15.14 -6.86
C VAL A 156 25.31 -13.72 -7.28
N PRO A 157 25.13 -13.45 -8.59
CA PRO A 157 24.73 -12.13 -9.06
C PRO A 157 23.38 -11.66 -8.49
N LEU A 158 23.24 -10.35 -8.23
CA LEU A 158 22.03 -9.76 -7.62
C LEU A 158 20.75 -10.10 -8.37
N TYR A 159 20.79 -10.06 -9.71
CA TYR A 159 19.60 -10.33 -10.53
C TYR A 159 19.04 -11.76 -10.37
N VAL A 160 19.87 -12.72 -9.96
CA VAL A 160 19.43 -14.10 -9.70
C VAL A 160 18.45 -14.10 -8.52
N TRP A 161 18.77 -13.32 -7.48
CA TRP A 161 17.92 -13.17 -6.31
C TRP A 161 16.61 -12.45 -6.66
N TRP A 162 16.64 -11.38 -7.47
CA TRP A 162 15.42 -10.68 -7.90
C TRP A 162 14.47 -11.62 -8.63
N ILE A 163 14.97 -12.37 -9.61
CA ILE A 163 14.17 -13.35 -10.36
C ILE A 163 13.63 -14.42 -9.42
N LEU A 164 14.48 -14.98 -8.56
CA LEU A 164 14.10 -16.05 -7.63
C LEU A 164 12.95 -15.61 -6.71
N TYR A 165 13.10 -14.46 -6.06
CA TYR A 165 12.10 -13.96 -5.11
C TYR A 165 10.79 -13.59 -5.83
N TYR A 166 10.84 -12.93 -7.00
CA TYR A 166 9.63 -12.67 -7.77
C TYR A 166 8.94 -13.97 -8.21
N VAL A 167 9.67 -14.96 -8.70
CA VAL A 167 9.09 -16.26 -9.12
C VAL A 167 8.43 -16.97 -7.93
N ILE A 168 9.09 -17.02 -6.78
CA ILE A 168 8.56 -17.66 -5.57
C ILE A 168 7.28 -16.93 -5.11
N PHE A 169 7.35 -15.62 -4.88
CA PHE A 169 6.25 -14.90 -4.21
C PHE A 169 5.10 -14.54 -5.14
N VAL A 170 5.34 -14.29 -6.43
CA VAL A 170 4.27 -14.23 -7.45
C VAL A 170 3.63 -15.60 -7.59
N GLY A 171 4.42 -16.68 -7.59
CA GLY A 171 3.92 -18.06 -7.61
C GLY A 171 3.00 -18.37 -6.42
N ILE A 172 3.43 -18.09 -5.18
CA ILE A 172 2.62 -18.29 -3.97
C ILE A 172 1.31 -17.50 -4.07
N ASN A 173 1.37 -16.23 -4.48
CA ASN A 173 0.19 -15.38 -4.63
C ASN A 173 -0.76 -15.88 -5.73
N ALA A 174 -0.24 -16.49 -6.79
CA ALA A 174 -1.03 -17.06 -7.89
C ALA A 174 -1.68 -18.41 -7.54
N LEU A 175 -1.05 -19.19 -6.66
CA LEU A 175 -1.51 -20.53 -6.26
C LEU A 175 -2.77 -20.51 -5.39
N GLY A 176 -3.08 -19.42 -4.70
CA GLY A 176 -4.31 -19.30 -3.92
C GLY A 176 -4.25 -18.22 -2.85
N THR A 177 -5.36 -17.47 -2.68
CA THR A 177 -5.44 -16.41 -1.67
C THR A 177 -5.25 -16.92 -0.25
N GLU A 178 -5.84 -18.08 0.07
CA GLU A 178 -5.69 -18.67 1.41
C GLU A 178 -4.23 -19.02 1.72
N LEU A 179 -3.50 -19.60 0.76
CA LEU A 179 -2.07 -19.88 0.90
C LEU A 179 -1.27 -18.60 1.08
N THR A 180 -1.53 -17.58 0.26
CA THR A 180 -0.90 -16.26 0.35
C THR A 180 -1.05 -15.66 1.75
N LEU A 181 -2.27 -15.64 2.28
CA LEU A 181 -2.56 -15.05 3.58
C LEU A 181 -1.95 -15.85 4.75
N ARG A 182 -1.92 -17.18 4.66
CA ARG A 182 -1.27 -18.04 5.67
C ARG A 182 0.25 -17.86 5.67
N VAL A 183 0.87 -17.83 4.49
CA VAL A 183 2.31 -17.54 4.36
C VAL A 183 2.58 -16.12 4.89
N GLY A 184 1.75 -15.13 4.53
CA GLY A 184 1.80 -13.77 5.04
C GLY A 184 1.77 -13.73 6.58
N LEU A 185 0.86 -14.47 7.22
CA LEU A 185 0.78 -14.55 8.68
C LEU A 185 2.08 -15.10 9.29
N VAL A 186 2.62 -16.18 8.74
CA VAL A 186 3.85 -16.82 9.27
C VAL A 186 5.03 -15.86 9.17
N VAL A 187 5.27 -15.26 7.99
CA VAL A 187 6.41 -14.35 7.80
C VAL A 187 6.27 -13.06 8.59
N THR A 188 5.04 -12.55 8.75
CA THR A 188 4.76 -11.37 9.62
C THR A 188 5.06 -11.67 11.07
N LEU A 189 4.61 -12.82 11.60
CA LEU A 189 4.91 -13.22 12.97
C LEU A 189 6.40 -13.45 13.21
N MET A 190 7.11 -14.00 12.22
CA MET A 190 8.58 -14.14 12.30
C MET A 190 9.26 -12.77 12.35
N ALA A 191 8.88 -11.84 11.48
CA ALA A 191 9.42 -10.48 11.48
C ALA A 191 9.14 -9.74 12.80
N MET A 192 7.92 -9.84 13.33
CA MET A 192 7.57 -9.30 14.65
C MET A 192 8.40 -9.93 15.78
N ALA A 193 8.60 -11.24 15.74
CA ALA A 193 9.43 -11.92 16.74
C ALA A 193 10.88 -11.41 16.73
N VAL A 194 11.44 -11.16 15.53
CA VAL A 194 12.77 -10.55 15.38
C VAL A 194 12.83 -9.18 16.04
N LEU A 195 11.84 -8.30 15.78
CA LEU A 195 11.77 -6.98 16.40
C LEU A 195 11.64 -7.08 17.93
N ILE A 196 10.78 -7.97 18.44
CA ILE A 196 10.60 -8.18 19.89
C ILE A 196 11.92 -8.67 20.53
N ILE A 197 12.63 -9.61 19.90
CA ILE A 197 13.95 -10.08 20.37
C ILE A 197 14.95 -8.91 20.40
N PHE A 198 14.95 -8.07 19.38
CA PHE A 198 15.76 -6.86 19.33
C PHE A 198 15.43 -5.92 20.50
N TYR A 199 14.14 -5.60 20.72
CA TYR A 199 13.73 -4.67 21.80
C TYR A 199 14.11 -5.19 23.18
N ILE A 200 13.85 -6.48 23.45
CA ILE A 200 14.24 -7.12 24.72
C ILE A 200 15.77 -7.11 24.86
N GLY A 201 16.49 -7.45 23.81
CA GLY A 201 17.95 -7.45 23.77
C GLY A 201 18.55 -6.07 24.04
N ALA A 202 18.03 -5.02 23.40
CA ALA A 202 18.50 -3.65 23.56
C ALA A 202 18.42 -3.18 25.02
N VAL A 203 17.34 -3.55 25.72
CA VAL A 203 17.13 -3.18 27.14
C VAL A 203 17.93 -4.11 28.07
N ALA A 204 17.88 -5.43 27.85
CA ALA A 204 18.46 -6.42 28.76
C ALA A 204 20.00 -6.49 28.72
N SER A 205 20.60 -6.22 27.58
CA SER A 205 22.08 -6.22 27.42
C SER A 205 22.78 -5.02 28.07
N GLY A 206 22.02 -3.94 28.38
CA GLY A 206 22.60 -2.68 28.81
C GLY A 206 23.27 -1.87 27.67
N ALA A 207 23.12 -2.29 26.43
CA ALA A 207 23.67 -1.58 25.26
C ALA A 207 22.95 -0.25 24.98
N PHE A 208 21.71 -0.09 25.43
CA PHE A 208 20.94 1.12 25.23
C PHE A 208 21.45 2.30 26.09
N SER A 209 21.63 3.45 25.45
CA SER A 209 22.01 4.71 26.10
C SER A 209 21.26 5.91 25.53
N TRP A 210 20.67 6.74 26.39
CA TRP A 210 20.08 8.01 25.98
C TRP A 210 21.08 8.99 25.36
N ALA A 211 22.36 8.91 25.75
CA ALA A 211 23.42 9.71 25.13
C ALA A 211 23.58 9.40 23.64
N LEU A 212 23.37 8.13 23.24
CA LEU A 212 23.42 7.68 21.84
C LEU A 212 22.19 8.17 21.04
N VAL A 213 21.02 8.24 21.68
CA VAL A 213 19.79 8.74 21.05
C VAL A 213 19.95 10.18 20.58
N PHE A 214 20.70 10.99 21.34
CA PHE A 214 20.90 12.42 21.08
C PHE A 214 22.34 12.76 20.63
N ASN A 215 23.02 11.85 19.94
CA ASN A 215 24.42 12.03 19.55
C ASN A 215 24.65 12.74 18.20
N ILE A 216 23.57 13.21 17.55
CA ILE A 216 23.68 14.05 16.35
C ILE A 216 23.98 15.49 16.81
N PRO A 217 25.14 16.09 16.38
CA PRO A 217 25.52 17.43 16.82
C PRO A 217 24.50 18.49 16.33
N PRO A 218 24.12 19.44 17.19
CA PRO A 218 23.21 20.49 16.78
C PRO A 218 23.89 21.52 15.86
N GLU A 219 23.18 21.99 14.83
CA GLU A 219 23.55 23.14 14.05
C GLU A 219 23.40 24.46 14.85
N PRO A 220 24.01 25.60 14.38
CA PRO A 220 23.83 26.88 15.04
C PRO A 220 22.34 27.23 15.19
N GLY A 221 21.92 27.40 16.45
CA GLY A 221 20.49 27.64 16.80
C GLY A 221 19.65 26.39 17.05
N GLY A 222 20.19 25.20 16.84
CA GLY A 222 19.57 23.94 17.20
C GLY A 222 19.78 23.57 18.68
N SER A 223 19.13 22.48 19.11
CA SER A 223 19.29 21.88 20.43
C SER A 223 19.64 20.39 20.30
N MET A 224 20.09 19.75 21.39
CA MET A 224 20.33 18.30 21.38
C MET A 224 19.08 17.50 21.00
N PHE A 225 17.89 18.00 21.33
CA PHE A 225 16.63 17.36 20.96
C PHE A 225 16.22 17.65 19.50
N LEU A 226 16.42 18.90 19.05
CA LEU A 226 16.12 19.34 17.68
C LEU A 226 17.40 19.90 17.02
N PRO A 227 18.33 19.06 16.59
CA PRO A 227 19.63 19.52 16.07
C PRO A 227 19.49 20.41 14.84
N PHE A 228 18.48 20.19 14.00
CA PHE A 228 18.17 20.99 12.81
C PHE A 228 16.95 21.93 13.01
N GLY A 229 16.58 22.21 14.27
CA GLY A 229 15.45 23.07 14.61
C GLY A 229 14.10 22.55 14.08
N TRP A 230 13.16 23.46 13.88
CA TRP A 230 11.81 23.12 13.38
C TRP A 230 11.82 22.59 11.95
N TYR A 231 12.78 23.02 11.13
CA TYR A 231 12.91 22.52 9.76
C TYR A 231 13.21 21.02 9.73
N GLY A 232 13.97 20.51 10.69
CA GLY A 232 14.26 19.08 10.81
C GLY A 232 13.01 18.22 11.00
N ILE A 233 11.97 18.72 11.68
CA ILE A 233 10.69 18.01 11.80
C ILE A 233 10.04 17.88 10.42
N PHE A 234 9.99 18.97 9.66
CA PHE A 234 9.40 18.98 8.32
C PHE A 234 10.18 18.07 7.37
N ALA A 235 11.51 18.13 7.39
CA ALA A 235 12.39 17.30 6.58
C ALA A 235 12.28 15.78 6.91
N ALA A 236 11.93 15.45 8.16
CA ALA A 236 11.78 14.07 8.61
C ALA A 236 10.40 13.45 8.28
N LEU A 237 9.37 14.24 7.92
CA LEU A 237 8.01 13.76 7.66
C LEU A 237 7.95 12.59 6.65
N PRO A 238 8.62 12.65 5.47
CA PRO A 238 8.59 11.55 4.51
C PRO A 238 9.15 10.23 5.06
N PHE A 239 10.10 10.31 5.99
CA PHE A 239 10.71 9.13 6.61
C PHE A 239 9.84 8.54 7.73
N GLY A 240 9.07 9.38 8.44
CA GLY A 240 8.04 8.91 9.38
C GLY A 240 6.93 8.09 8.72
N ILE A 241 6.64 8.32 7.43
CA ILE A 241 5.64 7.59 6.66
C ILE A 241 6.00 6.11 6.53
N TRP A 242 7.29 5.76 6.41
CA TRP A 242 7.76 4.38 6.26
C TRP A 242 7.30 3.45 7.37
N PHE A 243 7.11 3.95 8.58
CA PHE A 243 6.60 3.16 9.70
C PHE A 243 5.15 2.69 9.54
N TYR A 244 4.41 3.25 8.56
CA TYR A 244 2.97 2.98 8.40
C TYR A 244 2.57 2.69 6.96
N LEU A 245 3.47 2.92 5.98
CA LEU A 245 3.24 2.79 4.55
C LEU A 245 2.74 1.38 4.19
N ALA A 246 1.67 1.31 3.42
CA ALA A 246 1.01 0.10 2.92
C ALA A 246 0.00 -0.58 3.86
N ILE A 247 -0.33 -0.04 5.07
CA ILE A 247 -1.49 -0.53 5.85
C ILE A 247 -2.80 -0.33 5.08
N GLU A 248 -2.88 0.68 4.26
CA GLU A 248 -3.99 1.06 3.41
C GLU A 248 -4.28 0.11 2.26
N GLN A 249 -3.45 -0.89 2.03
CA GLN A 249 -3.75 -1.97 1.07
C GLN A 249 -4.90 -2.89 1.53
N LEU A 250 -5.22 -2.92 2.84
CA LEU A 250 -6.22 -3.83 3.40
C LEU A 250 -7.58 -3.76 2.69
N PRO A 251 -8.15 -2.60 2.33
CA PRO A 251 -9.39 -2.52 1.55
C PRO A 251 -9.39 -3.32 0.25
N LEU A 252 -8.23 -3.55 -0.38
CA LEU A 252 -8.12 -4.38 -1.59
C LEU A 252 -8.51 -5.85 -1.34
N ALA A 253 -8.47 -6.30 -0.09
CA ALA A 253 -8.87 -7.64 0.34
C ALA A 253 -10.35 -7.75 0.75
N ALA A 254 -11.14 -6.68 0.63
CA ALA A 254 -12.51 -6.66 1.14
C ALA A 254 -13.42 -7.73 0.50
N GLU A 255 -13.28 -7.99 -0.81
CA GLU A 255 -14.05 -9.04 -1.50
C GLU A 255 -13.64 -10.47 -1.06
N GLU A 256 -12.41 -10.64 -0.58
CA GLU A 256 -11.87 -11.92 -0.13
C GLU A 256 -12.09 -12.15 1.36
N SER A 257 -12.62 -11.17 2.09
CA SER A 257 -13.01 -11.29 3.50
C SER A 257 -14.27 -12.14 3.68
N HIS A 258 -14.30 -12.96 4.72
CA HIS A 258 -15.50 -13.69 5.10
C HIS A 258 -16.65 -12.74 5.44
N ASN A 259 -16.34 -11.68 6.20
CA ASN A 259 -17.29 -10.63 6.59
C ASN A 259 -16.58 -9.27 6.59
N ALA A 260 -16.58 -8.59 5.44
CA ALA A 260 -15.90 -7.30 5.28
C ALA A 260 -16.40 -6.23 6.28
N VAL A 261 -17.66 -6.28 6.69
CA VAL A 261 -18.27 -5.32 7.64
C VAL A 261 -17.59 -5.35 9.00
N THR A 262 -17.20 -6.54 9.47
CA THR A 262 -16.61 -6.72 10.81
C THR A 262 -15.10 -6.94 10.74
N ASP A 263 -14.62 -7.67 9.74
CA ASP A 263 -13.22 -8.09 9.66
C ASP A 263 -12.31 -6.94 9.21
N MET A 264 -12.75 -6.10 8.24
CA MET A 264 -11.96 -4.97 7.77
C MET A 264 -11.68 -3.94 8.86
N PRO A 265 -12.70 -3.41 9.58
CA PRO A 265 -12.44 -2.47 10.68
C PRO A 265 -11.54 -3.06 11.76
N LYS A 266 -11.75 -4.33 12.16
CA LYS A 266 -10.90 -4.98 13.16
C LYS A 266 -9.44 -5.09 12.69
N ALA A 267 -9.22 -5.56 11.47
CA ALA A 267 -7.88 -5.73 10.91
C ALA A 267 -7.14 -4.39 10.80
N LEU A 268 -7.80 -3.36 10.31
CA LEU A 268 -7.26 -2.01 10.16
C LEU A 268 -6.90 -1.37 11.50
N ILE A 269 -7.82 -1.42 12.48
CA ILE A 269 -7.60 -0.82 13.80
C ILE A 269 -6.51 -1.55 14.58
N TRP A 270 -6.55 -2.87 14.65
CA TRP A 270 -5.49 -3.63 15.31
C TRP A 270 -4.16 -3.56 14.55
N GLY A 271 -4.21 -3.43 13.22
CA GLY A 271 -3.03 -3.20 12.39
C GLY A 271 -2.33 -1.91 12.78
N ILE A 272 -3.04 -0.77 12.77
CA ILE A 272 -2.43 0.52 13.13
C ILE A 272 -1.95 0.56 14.58
N VAL A 273 -2.67 -0.03 15.52
CA VAL A 273 -2.24 -0.13 16.93
C VAL A 273 -0.92 -0.91 17.05
N THR A 274 -0.80 -2.03 16.34
CA THR A 274 0.44 -2.81 16.28
C THR A 274 1.59 -1.98 15.73
N LEU A 275 1.38 -1.30 14.60
CA LEU A 275 2.40 -0.49 13.94
C LEU A 275 2.83 0.72 14.77
N LEU A 276 1.89 1.38 15.47
CA LEU A 276 2.22 2.46 16.41
C LEU A 276 3.15 2.00 17.52
N ALA A 277 2.92 0.81 18.07
CA ALA A 277 3.81 0.25 19.08
C ALA A 277 5.20 -0.10 18.50
N LEU A 278 5.24 -0.82 17.35
CA LEU A 278 6.50 -1.22 16.72
C LEU A 278 7.33 0.01 16.34
N SER A 279 6.74 0.99 15.67
CA SER A 279 7.44 2.21 15.23
C SER A 279 8.10 2.98 16.36
N LEU A 280 7.40 3.15 17.50
CA LEU A 280 7.95 3.86 18.65
C LEU A 280 9.09 3.08 19.32
N PHE A 281 8.93 1.75 19.48
CA PHE A 281 9.98 0.92 20.03
C PHE A 281 11.21 0.87 19.10
N THR A 282 11.01 0.71 17.79
CA THR A 282 12.10 0.75 16.80
C THR A 282 12.83 2.09 16.87
N LEU A 283 12.09 3.20 16.76
CA LEU A 283 12.68 4.53 16.74
C LEU A 283 13.53 4.80 17.97
N VAL A 284 13.00 4.51 19.17
CA VAL A 284 13.70 4.79 20.44
C VAL A 284 14.87 3.84 20.63
N LEU A 285 14.61 2.54 20.56
CA LEU A 285 15.60 1.54 20.97
C LEU A 285 16.73 1.40 19.95
N ASN A 286 16.44 1.49 18.66
CA ASN A 286 17.50 1.38 17.64
C ASN A 286 18.36 2.64 17.57
N SER A 287 17.80 3.83 17.85
CA SER A 287 18.59 5.06 17.95
C SER A 287 19.52 5.10 19.17
N GLY A 288 19.29 4.24 20.16
CA GLY A 288 20.03 4.24 21.43
C GLY A 288 21.08 3.14 21.57
N VAL A 289 21.36 2.37 20.51
CA VAL A 289 22.34 1.27 20.49
C VAL A 289 23.39 1.46 19.39
N GLY A 290 24.46 0.71 19.43
CA GLY A 290 25.59 0.80 18.45
C GLY A 290 26.23 2.17 18.47
N GLY A 291 26.45 2.77 17.32
CA GLY A 291 26.95 4.15 17.18
C GLY A 291 25.87 5.22 17.36
N GLY A 292 24.66 4.83 17.76
CA GLY A 292 23.54 5.74 18.06
C GLY A 292 22.87 6.34 16.83
N ALA A 293 22.07 7.39 17.07
CA ALA A 293 21.25 8.04 16.05
C ALA A 293 22.08 8.51 14.83
N ALA A 294 23.34 8.95 15.04
CA ALA A 294 24.21 9.43 13.96
C ALA A 294 24.56 8.29 12.99
N GLU A 295 25.04 7.15 13.50
CA GLU A 295 25.42 6.00 12.65
C GLU A 295 24.18 5.33 12.04
N VAL A 296 23.13 5.10 12.84
CA VAL A 296 21.87 4.51 12.38
C VAL A 296 21.24 5.34 11.27
N GLY A 297 21.30 6.68 11.36
CA GLY A 297 20.73 7.60 10.38
C GLY A 297 21.35 7.52 8.98
N GLU A 298 22.60 7.09 8.86
CA GLU A 298 23.33 6.96 7.60
C GLU A 298 23.37 5.52 7.08
N SER A 299 22.91 4.55 7.88
CA SER A 299 23.06 3.13 7.57
C SER A 299 22.05 2.64 6.54
N ALA A 300 22.48 1.77 5.63
CA ALA A 300 21.59 0.98 4.78
C ALA A 300 20.98 -0.24 5.52
N ALA A 301 21.50 -0.58 6.73
CA ALA A 301 21.08 -1.73 7.53
C ALA A 301 21.00 -1.35 9.02
N PRO A 302 20.10 -0.43 9.42
CA PRO A 302 20.05 0.15 10.76
C PRO A 302 19.81 -0.88 11.86
N LEU A 303 19.01 -1.90 11.60
CA LEU A 303 18.71 -2.95 12.56
C LEU A 303 19.91 -3.88 12.79
N GLU A 304 20.76 -4.09 11.77
CA GLU A 304 21.99 -4.90 11.87
C GLU A 304 22.98 -4.27 12.86
N ILE A 305 23.17 -2.96 12.82
CA ILE A 305 24.01 -2.23 13.77
C ILE A 305 23.55 -2.48 15.19
N GLY A 306 22.24 -2.36 15.43
CA GLY A 306 21.65 -2.61 16.73
C GLY A 306 21.87 -4.06 17.21
N PHE A 307 21.63 -5.03 16.35
CA PHE A 307 21.85 -6.45 16.68
C PHE A 307 23.33 -6.76 16.97
N GLN A 308 24.27 -6.21 16.19
CA GLN A 308 25.70 -6.41 16.42
C GLN A 308 26.15 -5.85 17.78
N SER A 309 25.63 -4.69 18.17
CA SER A 309 25.94 -4.11 19.48
C SER A 309 25.38 -4.90 20.66
N ILE A 310 24.27 -5.62 20.47
CA ILE A 310 23.60 -6.41 21.51
C ILE A 310 24.21 -7.80 21.64
N PHE A 311 24.44 -8.49 20.53
CA PHE A 311 24.79 -9.91 20.49
C PHE A 311 26.24 -10.18 20.06
N GLY A 312 27.02 -9.14 19.68
CA GLY A 312 28.40 -9.25 19.24
C GLY A 312 28.59 -9.75 17.80
N GLU A 313 29.83 -9.72 17.32
CA GLU A 313 30.13 -9.97 15.88
C GLU A 313 30.19 -11.47 15.48
N GLY A 314 30.37 -12.39 16.41
CA GLY A 314 30.90 -13.73 16.09
C GLY A 314 29.91 -14.80 15.58
N ALA A 315 28.69 -14.92 16.11
CA ALA A 315 27.76 -15.99 15.72
C ALA A 315 26.67 -15.50 14.73
N THR A 316 26.78 -14.31 14.28
CA THR A 316 25.66 -13.41 14.14
C THR A 316 25.43 -12.99 12.72
N LYS A 317 26.41 -12.95 11.83
CA LYS A 317 26.20 -12.45 10.47
C LYS A 317 25.08 -13.19 9.74
N ILE A 318 25.07 -14.52 9.77
CA ILE A 318 24.04 -15.34 9.12
C ILE A 318 22.67 -15.12 9.82
N ALA A 319 22.66 -15.18 11.16
CA ALA A 319 21.44 -15.00 11.94
C ALA A 319 20.84 -13.60 11.74
N LEU A 320 21.68 -12.56 11.71
CA LEU A 320 21.28 -11.17 11.50
C LEU A 320 20.76 -10.94 10.09
N THR A 321 21.45 -11.49 9.08
CA THR A 321 20.97 -11.41 7.70
C THR A 321 19.63 -12.09 7.53
N VAL A 322 19.46 -13.29 8.12
CA VAL A 322 18.17 -14.01 8.08
C VAL A 322 17.11 -13.20 8.83
N ALA A 323 17.44 -12.61 9.98
CA ALA A 323 16.51 -11.76 10.73
C ALA A 323 16.05 -10.55 9.90
N ALA A 324 16.97 -9.81 9.28
CA ALA A 324 16.65 -8.68 8.41
C ALA A 324 15.79 -9.10 7.21
N LEU A 325 16.09 -10.25 6.61
CA LEU A 325 15.32 -10.80 5.49
C LEU A 325 13.84 -11.08 5.87
N THR A 326 13.53 -11.45 7.12
CA THR A 326 12.14 -11.76 7.50
C THR A 326 11.20 -10.57 7.30
N GLY A 327 11.59 -9.38 7.70
CA GLY A 327 10.80 -8.15 7.53
C GLY A 327 10.65 -7.76 6.06
N LEU A 328 11.76 -7.80 5.31
CA LEU A 328 11.73 -7.48 3.88
C LEU A 328 10.87 -8.47 3.09
N VAL A 329 10.99 -9.76 3.39
CA VAL A 329 10.19 -10.82 2.73
C VAL A 329 8.72 -10.71 3.08
N ALA A 330 8.37 -10.36 4.33
CA ALA A 330 6.98 -10.14 4.73
C ALA A 330 6.34 -9.03 3.89
N SER A 331 6.99 -7.87 3.78
CA SER A 331 6.49 -6.76 2.95
C SER A 331 6.48 -7.10 1.47
N PHE A 332 7.55 -7.69 0.94
CA PHE A 332 7.61 -8.10 -0.46
C PHE A 332 6.44 -9.00 -0.85
N HIS A 333 6.18 -10.03 -0.04
CA HIS A 333 5.09 -10.99 -0.27
C HIS A 333 3.71 -10.33 -0.23
N THR A 334 3.46 -9.50 0.77
CA THR A 334 2.14 -8.90 1.01
C THR A 334 1.85 -7.73 0.07
N ILE A 335 2.85 -6.98 -0.38
CA ILE A 335 2.66 -5.91 -1.38
C ILE A 335 2.47 -6.51 -2.79
N ILE A 336 3.06 -7.67 -3.10
CA ILE A 336 2.71 -8.45 -4.31
C ILE A 336 1.21 -8.76 -4.36
N TYR A 337 0.62 -9.13 -3.23
CA TYR A 337 -0.82 -9.29 -3.12
C TYR A 337 -1.56 -8.00 -3.51
N ALA A 338 -1.13 -6.84 -2.98
CA ALA A 338 -1.78 -5.55 -3.20
C ALA A 338 -1.77 -5.12 -4.68
N TYR A 339 -0.61 -5.13 -5.36
CA TYR A 339 -0.59 -4.75 -6.77
C TYR A 339 -1.43 -5.69 -7.64
N GLY A 340 -1.47 -6.97 -7.28
CA GLY A 340 -2.32 -7.93 -7.98
C GLY A 340 -3.80 -7.55 -7.93
N ARG A 341 -4.29 -7.00 -6.80
CA ARG A 341 -5.70 -6.61 -6.63
C ARG A 341 -5.99 -5.24 -7.25
N VAL A 342 -5.11 -4.27 -7.12
CA VAL A 342 -5.31 -2.95 -7.76
C VAL A 342 -5.30 -3.06 -9.29
N LEU A 343 -4.37 -3.82 -9.87
CA LEU A 343 -4.36 -4.08 -11.31
C LEU A 343 -5.59 -4.88 -11.75
N PHE A 344 -5.99 -5.88 -10.96
CA PHE A 344 -7.20 -6.66 -11.21
C PHE A 344 -8.45 -5.79 -11.23
N SER A 345 -8.68 -4.97 -10.21
CA SER A 345 -9.90 -4.16 -10.08
C SER A 345 -10.00 -3.10 -11.19
N LEU A 346 -8.92 -2.38 -11.48
CA LEU A 346 -8.87 -1.42 -12.58
C LEU A 346 -9.09 -2.08 -13.94
N SER A 347 -8.56 -3.28 -14.15
CA SER A 347 -8.77 -4.06 -15.37
C SER A 347 -10.21 -4.58 -15.47
N ARG A 348 -10.80 -5.05 -14.36
CA ARG A 348 -12.19 -5.54 -14.31
C ARG A 348 -13.16 -4.43 -14.67
N ALA A 349 -12.93 -3.24 -14.18
CA ALA A 349 -13.75 -2.07 -14.48
C ALA A 349 -13.46 -1.43 -15.86
N GLY A 350 -12.44 -1.90 -16.60
CA GLY A 350 -12.13 -1.46 -17.96
C GLY A 350 -11.20 -0.27 -18.06
N TYR A 351 -10.59 0.18 -16.96
CA TYR A 351 -9.62 1.28 -16.98
C TYR A 351 -8.31 0.90 -17.64
N ILE A 352 -7.87 -0.35 -17.50
CA ILE A 352 -6.71 -0.92 -18.18
C ILE A 352 -7.15 -2.19 -18.95
N PRO A 353 -6.31 -2.80 -19.79
CA PRO A 353 -6.72 -3.93 -20.63
C PRO A 353 -7.38 -5.07 -19.86
N ARG A 354 -8.60 -5.43 -20.25
CA ARG A 354 -9.49 -6.38 -19.52
C ARG A 354 -8.96 -7.80 -19.39
N TRP A 355 -7.98 -8.20 -20.20
CA TRP A 355 -7.37 -9.53 -20.11
C TRP A 355 -6.55 -9.73 -18.82
N ILE A 356 -6.11 -8.64 -18.18
CA ILE A 356 -5.33 -8.65 -16.94
C ILE A 356 -6.19 -9.14 -15.76
N SER A 357 -7.50 -8.84 -15.75
CA SER A 357 -8.41 -9.19 -14.64
C SER A 357 -8.97 -10.61 -14.69
N VAL A 358 -8.55 -11.45 -15.63
CA VAL A 358 -9.01 -12.85 -15.68
C VAL A 358 -8.41 -13.61 -14.50
N THR A 359 -9.28 -14.24 -13.69
CA THR A 359 -8.88 -15.07 -12.54
C THR A 359 -8.62 -16.52 -12.96
N SER A 360 -7.90 -17.27 -12.15
CA SER A 360 -7.71 -18.72 -12.35
C SER A 360 -9.03 -19.47 -12.15
N ALA A 361 -9.27 -20.51 -12.95
CA ALA A 361 -10.53 -21.25 -12.91
C ALA A 361 -10.76 -22.02 -11.59
N THR A 362 -9.70 -22.43 -10.91
CA THR A 362 -9.76 -23.25 -9.69
C THR A 362 -9.66 -22.46 -8.41
N GLN A 363 -8.74 -21.47 -8.36
CA GLN A 363 -8.43 -20.72 -7.14
C GLN A 363 -9.06 -19.34 -7.11
N HIS A 364 -9.58 -18.86 -8.23
CA HIS A 364 -10.13 -17.52 -8.39
C HIS A 364 -9.15 -16.40 -8.00
N THR A 365 -7.84 -16.63 -8.22
CA THR A 365 -6.77 -15.64 -8.01
C THR A 365 -6.52 -14.83 -9.28
N PRO A 366 -6.17 -13.56 -9.18
CA PRO A 366 -5.88 -12.68 -10.33
C PRO A 366 -4.45 -12.93 -10.87
N HIS A 367 -4.16 -14.17 -11.28
CA HIS A 367 -2.82 -14.62 -11.66
C HIS A 367 -2.19 -13.78 -12.78
N ARG A 368 -2.98 -13.27 -13.73
CA ARG A 368 -2.47 -12.42 -14.82
C ARG A 368 -2.02 -11.06 -14.31
N ALA A 369 -2.80 -10.45 -13.41
CA ALA A 369 -2.43 -9.18 -12.78
C ALA A 369 -1.15 -9.34 -11.93
N LEU A 370 -1.03 -10.45 -11.20
CA LEU A 370 0.16 -10.78 -10.41
C LEU A 370 1.40 -10.94 -11.29
N ILE A 371 1.30 -11.65 -12.42
CA ILE A 371 2.41 -11.84 -13.37
C ILE A 371 2.79 -10.51 -14.03
N VAL A 372 1.82 -9.74 -14.50
CA VAL A 372 2.09 -8.44 -15.16
C VAL A 372 2.78 -7.48 -14.19
N GLY A 373 2.24 -7.32 -12.96
CA GLY A 373 2.86 -6.48 -11.95
C GLY A 373 4.27 -6.96 -11.55
N GLY A 374 4.46 -8.29 -11.44
CA GLY A 374 5.76 -8.90 -11.17
C GLY A 374 6.78 -8.64 -12.28
N LEU A 375 6.39 -8.74 -13.55
CA LEU A 375 7.27 -8.44 -14.69
C LEU A 375 7.65 -6.96 -14.74
N VAL A 376 6.70 -6.06 -14.47
CA VAL A 376 6.99 -4.61 -14.39
C VAL A 376 7.92 -4.32 -13.22
N GLY A 377 7.64 -4.86 -12.02
CA GLY A 377 8.50 -4.68 -10.85
C GLY A 377 9.90 -5.24 -11.04
N LEU A 378 10.02 -6.42 -11.64
CA LEU A 378 11.32 -7.00 -12.01
C LEU A 378 12.06 -6.13 -13.03
N GLY A 379 11.35 -5.62 -14.05
CA GLY A 379 11.92 -4.67 -15.02
C GLY A 379 12.42 -3.38 -14.36
N LEU A 380 11.69 -2.86 -13.37
CA LEU A 380 12.14 -1.71 -12.57
C LEU A 380 13.40 -2.03 -11.76
N ALA A 381 13.50 -3.24 -11.17
CA ALA A 381 14.72 -3.65 -10.45
C ALA A 381 15.94 -3.68 -11.38
N PHE A 382 15.80 -4.23 -12.60
CA PHE A 382 16.86 -4.18 -13.61
C PHE A 382 17.20 -2.74 -14.04
N LEU A 383 16.21 -1.88 -14.20
CA LEU A 383 16.42 -0.48 -14.57
C LEU A 383 17.21 0.27 -13.49
N ILE A 384 16.89 0.03 -12.20
CA ILE A 384 17.61 0.61 -11.07
C ILE A 384 19.10 0.22 -11.10
N ASP A 385 19.37 -1.06 -11.38
CA ASP A 385 20.74 -1.58 -11.45
C ASP A 385 21.54 -0.94 -12.59
N GLN A 386 20.93 -0.80 -13.77
CA GLN A 386 21.59 -0.22 -14.96
C GLN A 386 21.83 1.30 -14.86
N LEU A 387 21.04 2.03 -14.11
CA LEU A 387 21.16 3.49 -13.97
C LEU A 387 22.28 3.93 -13.02
N GLY A 388 22.97 3.00 -12.36
CA GLY A 388 24.10 3.29 -11.49
C GLY A 388 23.78 3.15 -10.00
N SER A 389 24.47 3.87 -9.11
CA SER A 389 24.46 3.61 -7.67
C SER A 389 23.04 3.35 -7.14
N ALA A 390 22.80 2.11 -6.71
CA ALA A 390 21.50 1.65 -6.22
C ALA A 390 20.89 2.60 -5.15
N SER A 391 21.74 3.27 -4.37
CA SER A 391 21.32 4.23 -3.36
C SER A 391 20.59 5.45 -3.93
N THR A 392 21.09 6.09 -5.00
CA THR A 392 20.48 7.31 -5.55
C THR A 392 19.17 7.01 -6.28
N VAL A 393 19.16 5.96 -7.11
CA VAL A 393 17.96 5.60 -7.86
C VAL A 393 16.93 4.90 -6.96
N GLY A 394 17.40 4.06 -6.02
CA GLY A 394 16.53 3.46 -4.99
C GLY A 394 15.83 4.53 -4.16
N ALA A 395 16.55 5.54 -3.69
CA ALA A 395 15.97 6.67 -2.96
C ALA A 395 14.96 7.46 -3.81
N ALA A 396 15.22 7.65 -5.11
CA ALA A 396 14.26 8.28 -6.02
C ALA A 396 12.98 7.46 -6.15
N LEU A 397 13.07 6.14 -6.30
CA LEU A 397 11.89 5.26 -6.38
C LEU A 397 11.15 5.14 -5.05
N LEU A 398 11.88 5.09 -3.91
CA LEU A 398 11.26 5.20 -2.60
C LEU A 398 10.43 6.49 -2.47
N THR A 399 10.97 7.60 -2.96
CA THR A 399 10.24 8.88 -2.98
C THR A 399 9.01 8.81 -3.88
N MET A 400 9.09 8.16 -5.05
CA MET A 400 7.93 7.96 -5.92
C MET A 400 6.84 7.16 -5.21
N SER A 401 7.20 6.08 -4.51
CA SER A 401 6.27 5.26 -3.76
C SER A 401 5.54 6.07 -2.69
N VAL A 402 6.29 6.77 -1.83
CA VAL A 402 5.75 7.62 -0.77
C VAL A 402 4.92 8.77 -1.34
N PHE A 403 5.38 9.42 -2.41
CA PHE A 403 4.67 10.55 -3.01
C PHE A 403 3.35 10.10 -3.66
N GLY A 404 3.32 8.96 -4.35
CA GLY A 404 2.11 8.34 -4.88
C GLY A 404 1.13 7.99 -3.77
N ALA A 405 1.61 7.34 -2.71
CA ALA A 405 0.82 6.98 -1.54
C ALA A 405 0.15 8.20 -0.89
N VAL A 406 0.89 9.28 -0.62
CA VAL A 406 0.34 10.47 0.05
C VAL A 406 -0.70 11.20 -0.82
N ILE A 407 -0.55 11.18 -2.15
CA ILE A 407 -1.60 11.66 -3.07
C ILE A 407 -2.88 10.82 -2.87
N SER A 408 -2.74 9.51 -2.82
CA SER A 408 -3.84 8.56 -2.63
C SER A 408 -4.53 8.78 -1.27
N TYR A 409 -3.76 9.01 -0.20
CA TYR A 409 -4.28 9.29 1.16
C TYR A 409 -5.11 10.58 1.21
N ALA A 410 -4.60 11.65 0.62
CA ALA A 410 -5.36 12.89 0.54
C ALA A 410 -6.67 12.70 -0.23
N LEU A 411 -6.63 12.03 -1.38
CA LEU A 411 -7.80 11.76 -2.21
C LEU A 411 -8.83 10.88 -1.49
N VAL A 412 -8.43 9.84 -0.77
CA VAL A 412 -9.37 8.95 -0.07
C VAL A 412 -10.04 9.64 1.11
N MET A 413 -9.30 10.45 1.88
CA MET A 413 -9.88 11.21 3.00
C MET A 413 -10.84 12.31 2.51
N ILE A 414 -10.50 13.00 1.44
CA ILE A 414 -11.41 13.94 0.78
C ILE A 414 -12.64 13.20 0.23
N SER A 415 -12.46 11.99 -0.31
CA SER A 415 -13.58 11.15 -0.77
C SER A 415 -14.50 10.76 0.38
N TYR A 416 -13.93 10.41 1.54
CA TYR A 416 -14.72 10.14 2.75
C TYR A 416 -15.57 11.36 3.16
N ILE A 417 -14.95 12.55 3.21
CA ILE A 417 -15.65 13.80 3.53
C ILE A 417 -16.79 14.05 2.51
N LYS A 418 -16.47 13.92 1.22
CA LYS A 418 -17.44 14.10 0.14
C LYS A 418 -18.63 13.17 0.27
N LEU A 419 -18.38 11.87 0.46
CA LEU A 419 -19.43 10.85 0.62
C LEU A 419 -20.23 11.05 1.90
N ALA A 420 -19.61 11.50 3.00
CA ALA A 420 -20.29 11.81 4.24
C ALA A 420 -21.31 12.94 4.08
N ILE A 421 -20.99 13.95 3.29
CA ILE A 421 -21.83 15.14 3.06
C ILE A 421 -22.86 14.87 1.96
N SER A 422 -22.44 14.30 0.81
CA SER A 422 -23.29 14.15 -0.37
C SER A 422 -24.22 12.94 -0.31
N ARG A 423 -23.85 11.92 0.49
CA ARG A 423 -24.59 10.64 0.62
C ARG A 423 -24.84 10.28 2.09
N PRO A 424 -25.59 11.10 2.84
CA PRO A 424 -25.81 10.87 4.28
C PRO A 424 -26.59 9.58 4.57
N ASN A 425 -27.41 9.11 3.61
CA ASN A 425 -28.22 7.90 3.72
C ASN A 425 -27.50 6.62 3.23
N MET A 426 -26.24 6.71 2.76
CA MET A 426 -25.46 5.53 2.37
C MET A 426 -25.32 4.59 3.56
N PRO A 427 -25.63 3.28 3.42
CA PRO A 427 -25.45 2.31 4.49
C PRO A 427 -24.00 2.28 4.99
N ARG A 428 -23.81 2.53 6.28
CA ARG A 428 -22.50 2.53 6.94
C ARG A 428 -22.54 1.60 8.15
N PRO A 429 -22.32 0.28 7.93
CA PRO A 429 -22.41 -0.71 8.99
C PRO A 429 -21.40 -0.49 10.12
N TYR A 430 -20.23 0.06 9.78
CA TYR A 430 -19.24 0.57 10.71
C TYR A 430 -19.15 2.09 10.56
N LYS A 431 -19.11 2.81 11.69
CA LYS A 431 -18.94 4.26 11.72
C LYS A 431 -17.62 4.64 12.40
N SER A 432 -16.84 5.47 11.72
CA SER A 432 -15.61 6.02 12.28
C SER A 432 -15.89 6.86 13.52
N PRO A 433 -15.22 6.62 14.66
CA PRO A 433 -15.38 7.47 15.85
C PRO A 433 -14.81 8.88 15.63
N LEU A 434 -13.90 9.07 14.67
CA LEU A 434 -13.32 10.37 14.33
C LEU A 434 -14.16 11.12 13.29
N GLY A 435 -14.95 10.43 12.50
CA GLY A 435 -15.87 11.00 11.51
C GLY A 435 -15.22 12.00 10.56
N VAL A 436 -16.00 12.99 10.10
CA VAL A 436 -15.54 14.05 9.20
C VAL A 436 -14.40 14.90 9.81
N PRO A 437 -14.43 15.29 11.09
CA PRO A 437 -13.33 16.05 11.69
C PRO A 437 -11.98 15.31 11.58
N GLY A 438 -11.96 14.00 11.87
CA GLY A 438 -10.76 13.20 11.72
C GLY A 438 -10.25 13.17 10.27
N ALA A 439 -11.14 12.97 9.30
CA ALA A 439 -10.77 12.99 7.89
C ALA A 439 -10.22 14.35 7.43
N VAL A 440 -10.75 15.47 7.96
CA VAL A 440 -10.21 16.80 7.69
C VAL A 440 -8.79 16.97 8.25
N VAL A 441 -8.57 16.57 9.51
CA VAL A 441 -7.22 16.60 10.12
C VAL A 441 -6.26 15.73 9.33
N GLY A 442 -6.64 14.50 9.01
CA GLY A 442 -5.83 13.58 8.21
C GLY A 442 -5.49 14.16 6.83
N THR A 443 -6.46 14.79 6.15
CA THR A 443 -6.25 15.45 4.85
C THR A 443 -5.21 16.56 4.96
N ILE A 444 -5.32 17.42 5.96
CA ILE A 444 -4.37 18.53 6.18
C ILE A 444 -2.96 17.97 6.40
N LEU A 445 -2.82 16.94 7.25
CA LEU A 445 -1.53 16.32 7.52
C LEU A 445 -0.94 15.61 6.29
N ALA A 446 -1.79 14.97 5.47
CA ALA A 446 -1.35 14.39 4.19
C ALA A 446 -0.85 15.46 3.22
N LEU A 447 -1.54 16.61 3.11
CA LEU A 447 -1.09 17.71 2.27
C LEU A 447 0.21 18.36 2.79
N VAL A 448 0.39 18.45 4.11
CA VAL A 448 1.65 18.90 4.72
C VAL A 448 2.78 17.93 4.41
N SER A 449 2.54 16.61 4.53
CA SER A 449 3.52 15.57 4.19
C SER A 449 3.88 15.57 2.69
N LEU A 450 2.90 15.83 1.83
CA LEU A 450 3.09 15.99 0.40
C LEU A 450 3.99 17.20 0.11
N ALA A 451 3.71 18.35 0.74
CA ALA A 451 4.51 19.56 0.61
C ALA A 451 5.95 19.34 1.13
N ALA A 452 6.12 18.61 2.24
CA ALA A 452 7.42 18.24 2.77
C ALA A 452 8.22 17.40 1.78
N THR A 453 7.60 16.37 1.18
CA THR A 453 8.25 15.55 0.17
C THR A 453 8.68 16.37 -1.05
N MET A 454 7.86 17.32 -1.50
CA MET A 454 8.18 18.19 -2.65
C MET A 454 9.28 19.21 -2.35
N ALA A 455 9.38 19.68 -1.12
CA ALA A 455 10.34 20.72 -0.72
C ALA A 455 11.79 20.19 -0.63
N ILE A 456 11.97 18.89 -0.42
CA ILE A 456 13.30 18.28 -0.26
C ILE A 456 13.93 18.07 -1.64
N GLU A 457 15.10 18.68 -1.87
CA GLU A 457 15.77 18.63 -3.18
C GLU A 457 16.13 17.23 -3.64
N THR A 458 16.56 16.35 -2.73
CA THR A 458 16.88 14.95 -3.03
C THR A 458 15.67 14.13 -3.50
N ASN A 459 14.45 14.57 -3.20
CA ASN A 459 13.21 13.93 -3.60
C ASN A 459 12.71 14.37 -4.99
N ARG A 460 13.25 15.47 -5.54
CA ARG A 460 12.79 16.05 -6.84
C ARG A 460 12.70 15.02 -7.98
N PRO A 461 13.69 14.13 -8.19
CA PRO A 461 13.58 13.13 -9.26
C PRO A 461 12.36 12.22 -9.10
N GLY A 462 12.06 11.76 -7.89
CA GLY A 462 10.89 10.93 -7.61
C GLY A 462 9.57 11.68 -7.78
N VAL A 463 9.49 12.94 -7.32
CA VAL A 463 8.32 13.81 -7.49
C VAL A 463 8.04 14.06 -8.98
N ILE A 464 9.07 14.39 -9.77
CA ILE A 464 8.95 14.60 -11.22
C ILE A 464 8.53 13.28 -11.91
N GLY A 465 9.14 12.16 -11.55
CA GLY A 465 8.80 10.85 -12.09
C GLY A 465 7.33 10.50 -11.86
N THR A 466 6.83 10.71 -10.64
CA THR A 466 5.42 10.51 -10.29
C THR A 466 4.51 11.43 -11.11
N ALA A 467 4.85 12.72 -11.20
CA ALA A 467 4.04 13.68 -11.96
C ALA A 467 3.97 13.33 -13.45
N VAL A 468 5.10 12.96 -14.06
CA VAL A 468 5.15 12.53 -15.47
C VAL A 468 4.31 11.28 -15.67
N PHE A 469 4.43 10.28 -14.79
CA PHE A 469 3.66 9.04 -14.90
C PHE A 469 2.16 9.32 -14.77
N LEU A 470 1.74 10.13 -13.80
CA LEU A 470 0.34 10.53 -13.63
C LEU A 470 -0.21 11.26 -14.87
N ILE A 471 0.56 12.19 -15.45
CA ILE A 471 0.15 12.90 -16.68
C ILE A 471 -0.03 11.92 -17.85
N VAL A 472 0.92 11.00 -18.05
CA VAL A 472 0.83 9.98 -19.10
C VAL A 472 -0.42 9.12 -18.91
N MET A 473 -0.71 8.69 -17.68
CA MET A 473 -1.87 7.87 -17.38
C MET A 473 -3.19 8.65 -17.48
N ILE A 474 -3.21 9.93 -17.15
CA ILE A 474 -4.38 10.80 -17.38
C ILE A 474 -4.66 10.92 -18.90
N VAL A 475 -3.62 11.12 -19.72
CA VAL A 475 -3.77 11.13 -21.19
C VAL A 475 -4.31 9.77 -21.68
N TYR A 476 -3.75 8.67 -21.17
CA TYR A 476 -4.24 7.32 -21.47
C TYR A 476 -5.72 7.15 -21.10
N PHE A 477 -6.16 7.67 -19.95
CA PHE A 477 -7.57 7.65 -19.55
C PHE A 477 -8.45 8.36 -20.58
N PHE A 478 -8.09 9.58 -20.97
CA PHE A 478 -8.90 10.36 -21.91
C PHE A 478 -8.90 9.80 -23.34
N VAL A 479 -7.82 9.16 -23.78
CA VAL A 479 -7.70 8.57 -25.12
C VAL A 479 -8.35 7.19 -25.20
N TYR A 480 -8.17 6.35 -24.15
CA TYR A 480 -8.55 4.94 -24.18
C TYR A 480 -9.64 4.58 -23.16
N SER A 481 -9.36 4.74 -21.86
CA SER A 481 -10.14 4.12 -20.79
C SER A 481 -11.56 4.62 -20.72
N ARG A 482 -11.78 5.92 -20.84
CA ARG A 482 -13.11 6.55 -20.71
C ARG A 482 -14.15 6.02 -21.69
N HIS A 483 -13.74 5.32 -22.74
CA HIS A 483 -14.60 4.77 -23.77
C HIS A 483 -14.93 3.28 -23.58
N LYS A 484 -14.35 2.62 -22.56
CA LYS A 484 -14.37 1.17 -22.38
C LYS A 484 -14.69 0.72 -20.93
N LEU A 485 -15.28 1.59 -20.13
CA LEU A 485 -15.62 1.24 -18.74
C LEU A 485 -16.76 0.20 -18.72
N VAL A 486 -16.74 -0.68 -17.72
CA VAL A 486 -17.70 -1.78 -17.57
C VAL A 486 -18.73 -1.41 -16.54
N ALA A 487 -20.00 -1.25 -16.95
CA ALA A 487 -21.11 -0.81 -16.09
C ALA A 487 -21.38 -1.77 -14.92
N GLN A 488 -21.25 -3.08 -15.13
CA GLN A 488 -21.55 -4.12 -14.14
C GLN A 488 -20.34 -4.47 -13.25
N ALA A 489 -19.19 -3.80 -13.41
CA ALA A 489 -18.09 -3.99 -12.47
C ALA A 489 -18.54 -3.49 -11.08
N PRO A 490 -18.28 -4.26 -9.98
CA PRO A 490 -18.77 -3.89 -8.65
C PRO A 490 -18.38 -2.47 -8.22
N GLU A 491 -17.20 -2.02 -8.63
CA GLU A 491 -16.67 -0.69 -8.36
C GLU A 491 -17.45 0.42 -9.06
N GLU A 492 -18.05 0.13 -10.22
CA GLU A 492 -18.82 1.07 -11.03
C GLU A 492 -20.33 1.00 -10.74
N GLU A 493 -20.85 -0.20 -10.51
CA GLU A 493 -22.30 -0.47 -10.37
C GLU A 493 -22.91 0.33 -9.23
N SER A 494 -22.30 0.37 -8.05
CA SER A 494 -22.79 1.13 -6.90
C SER A 494 -22.97 2.62 -7.21
N ALA A 495 -22.01 3.21 -7.92
CA ALA A 495 -22.05 4.62 -8.27
C ALA A 495 -23.07 4.92 -9.38
N LEU A 496 -23.27 3.99 -10.32
CA LEU A 496 -24.26 4.14 -11.40
C LEU A 496 -25.69 3.98 -10.89
N LEU A 497 -25.95 3.04 -10.00
CA LEU A 497 -27.27 2.85 -9.36
C LEU A 497 -27.70 4.09 -8.59
N GLU A 498 -26.79 4.67 -7.78
CA GLU A 498 -27.11 5.89 -7.05
C GLU A 498 -27.32 7.11 -7.96
N ALA A 499 -26.54 7.21 -9.05
CA ALA A 499 -26.76 8.27 -10.02
C ALA A 499 -28.15 8.17 -10.68
N ALA A 500 -28.58 6.96 -11.04
CA ALA A 500 -29.90 6.69 -11.59
C ALA A 500 -31.02 7.00 -10.57
N GLU A 501 -30.86 6.60 -9.30
CA GLU A 501 -31.83 6.95 -8.25
C GLU A 501 -31.91 8.46 -8.01
N ALA A 502 -30.78 9.17 -8.04
CA ALA A 502 -30.77 10.62 -7.88
C ALA A 502 -31.46 11.35 -9.04
N GLU A 503 -31.38 10.80 -10.25
CA GLU A 503 -32.09 11.32 -11.42
C GLU A 503 -33.60 11.10 -11.30
N LEU A 504 -34.01 9.88 -10.89
CA LEU A 504 -35.43 9.58 -10.63
C LEU A 504 -36.08 10.44 -9.54
N ARG A 505 -35.32 10.88 -8.53
CA ARG A 505 -35.81 11.78 -7.47
C ARG A 505 -35.94 13.24 -7.93
N ARG A 506 -35.35 13.64 -9.06
CA ARG A 506 -35.44 15.00 -9.61
C ARG A 506 -36.65 15.19 -10.55
N HIS A 507 -37.18 14.08 -11.05
CA HIS A 507 -38.41 14.02 -11.85
C HIS A 507 -39.60 13.62 -10.98
#